data_6f2582f8d9035c1b09e9361067618ce1
#
_entry.id   6f2582f8d9035c1b09e9361067618ce1
#
_cell.length_a   1.000
_cell.length_b   1.000
_cell.length_c   1.000
_cell.angle_alpha   90.00
_cell.angle_beta   90.00
_cell.angle_gamma   90.00
#
_symmetry.space_group_name_H-M   'P 1'
#
loop_
_entity.id
_entity.type
_entity.pdbx_description
1 polymer ?
#
loop_
_entity_poly.entity_id
_entity_poly.type
_entity_poly.pdbx_seq_one_letter_code
_entity_poly.pdbx_strand_id
1 'polypeptide(L)'
;SEGGFHYQEFIERATTLFFSSPKNSLLTIYSIFEQIVTGHPEMKEACCIPLCQLFLKKDESLQKKAASFISKYGDASSSTLQEALLSYQPEMFQSVQDILVSFMKQPAEEAGLPETTFQEKVRICREDNRIPFPANKEDFLFQLSRLFDMNESWETDTAIAALIAFHPQLDEEDFSRMEPVFQRAANIIINSWAVYENFLATFLLEYQRLWTQKDTANQGFLSKLFTRLEERLKGIDANRGAYDERAFKRLADWQPAYSNRTCFEPIKQLWLEVIRKIQKGDSLPLLSTPTHSPAYIQATELVR
;
A
#
# COMPACT_ATOMS: atom_id res chain seq x y z
N SER A 1 -17.29 4.09 47.25
CA SER A 1 -17.64 4.31 45.82
C SER A 1 -17.45 2.99 45.13
N GLU A 2 -18.53 2.25 44.96
CA GLU A 2 -18.63 1.05 44.16
C GLU A 2 -18.55 1.50 42.71
N GLY A 3 -17.39 1.27 42.07
CA GLY A 3 -17.21 1.47 40.64
C GLY A 3 -18.01 0.40 39.91
N GLY A 4 -19.20 0.73 39.42
CA GLY A 4 -19.97 -0.15 38.56
C GLY A 4 -19.15 -0.53 37.33
N PHE A 5 -19.27 -1.78 36.88
CA PHE A 5 -18.59 -2.23 35.64
C PHE A 5 -19.14 -1.44 34.43
N HIS A 6 -18.27 -0.80 33.66
CA HIS A 6 -18.65 0.02 32.51
C HIS A 6 -18.79 -0.88 31.24
N TYR A 7 -19.97 -1.49 31.10
CA TYR A 7 -20.26 -2.45 30.03
C TYR A 7 -20.02 -1.88 28.64
N GLN A 8 -20.44 -0.65 28.39
CA GLN A 8 -20.25 0.00 27.08
C GLN A 8 -18.76 0.15 26.72
N GLU A 9 -17.96 0.67 27.65
CA GLU A 9 -16.51 0.82 27.45
C GLU A 9 -15.82 -0.53 27.25
N PHE A 10 -16.27 -1.56 27.98
CA PHE A 10 -15.75 -2.92 27.80
C PHE A 10 -16.05 -3.45 26.38
N ILE A 11 -17.28 -3.30 25.88
CA ILE A 11 -17.68 -3.76 24.55
C ILE A 11 -16.85 -3.06 23.48
N GLU A 12 -16.67 -1.74 23.56
CA GLU A 12 -15.87 -0.96 22.62
C GLU A 12 -14.40 -1.43 22.60
N ARG A 13 -13.79 -1.64 23.77
CA ARG A 13 -12.41 -2.16 23.87
C ARG A 13 -12.31 -3.61 23.39
N ALA A 14 -13.26 -4.46 23.69
CA ALA A 14 -13.28 -5.85 23.25
C ALA A 14 -13.36 -5.95 21.71
N THR A 15 -14.06 -5.02 21.06
CA THR A 15 -14.18 -4.97 19.60
C THR A 15 -12.83 -4.84 18.91
N THR A 16 -11.88 -4.10 19.49
CA THR A 16 -10.54 -3.95 18.91
C THR A 16 -9.76 -5.26 18.84
N LEU A 17 -10.11 -6.24 19.68
CA LEU A 17 -9.46 -7.53 19.73
C LEU A 17 -9.94 -8.50 18.62
N PHE A 18 -11.09 -8.21 17.97
CA PHE A 18 -11.64 -9.10 16.94
C PHE A 18 -10.71 -9.25 15.72
N PHE A 19 -9.89 -8.27 15.44
CA PHE A 19 -8.99 -8.32 14.29
C PHE A 19 -7.72 -9.16 14.51
N SER A 20 -7.14 -9.11 15.70
CA SER A 20 -5.79 -9.63 15.99
C SER A 20 -5.74 -10.81 16.95
N SER A 21 -6.82 -11.09 17.68
CA SER A 21 -6.79 -12.10 18.75
C SER A 21 -6.92 -13.55 18.23
N PRO A 22 -6.27 -14.50 18.91
CA PRO A 22 -6.44 -15.91 18.62
C PRO A 22 -7.87 -16.39 18.96
N LYS A 23 -8.31 -17.46 18.30
CA LYS A 23 -9.68 -18.00 18.41
C LYS A 23 -10.17 -18.17 19.85
N ASN A 24 -9.33 -18.66 20.74
CA ASN A 24 -9.71 -18.89 22.15
C ASN A 24 -10.06 -17.57 22.87
N SER A 25 -9.33 -16.50 22.61
CA SER A 25 -9.64 -15.17 23.16
C SER A 25 -10.98 -14.65 22.66
N LEU A 26 -11.27 -14.87 21.37
CA LEU A 26 -12.56 -14.49 20.77
C LEU A 26 -13.72 -15.28 21.37
N LEU A 27 -13.53 -16.56 21.67
CA LEU A 27 -14.54 -17.37 22.37
C LEU A 27 -14.77 -16.92 23.81
N THR A 28 -13.74 -16.41 24.49
CA THR A 28 -13.86 -15.82 25.83
C THR A 28 -14.69 -14.53 25.78
N ILE A 29 -14.39 -13.64 24.81
CA ILE A 29 -15.18 -12.41 24.62
C ILE A 29 -16.64 -12.75 24.33
N TYR A 30 -16.88 -13.72 23.46
CA TYR A 30 -18.24 -14.21 23.20
C TYR A 30 -18.97 -14.63 24.48
N SER A 31 -18.34 -15.43 25.35
CA SER A 31 -18.94 -15.85 26.60
C SER A 31 -19.22 -14.69 27.55
N ILE A 32 -18.36 -13.68 27.57
CA ILE A 32 -18.58 -12.46 28.37
C ILE A 32 -19.79 -11.69 27.81
N PHE A 33 -19.90 -11.55 26.49
CA PHE A 33 -21.05 -10.90 25.87
C PHE A 33 -22.35 -11.62 26.18
N GLU A 34 -22.37 -12.98 26.21
CA GLU A 34 -23.54 -13.73 26.63
C GLU A 34 -23.96 -13.43 28.10
N GLN A 35 -22.98 -13.30 28.98
CA GLN A 35 -23.25 -12.93 30.39
C GLN A 35 -23.79 -11.49 30.47
N ILE A 36 -23.22 -10.56 29.72
CA ILE A 36 -23.68 -9.16 29.69
C ILE A 36 -25.14 -9.09 29.25
N VAL A 37 -25.48 -9.69 28.08
CA VAL A 37 -26.85 -9.59 27.54
C VAL A 37 -27.87 -10.36 28.38
N THR A 38 -27.46 -11.34 29.18
CA THR A 38 -28.32 -12.07 30.11
C THR A 38 -28.64 -11.23 31.35
N GLY A 39 -27.64 -10.52 31.88
CA GLY A 39 -27.82 -9.64 33.05
C GLY A 39 -28.33 -8.25 32.69
N HIS A 40 -28.07 -7.78 31.48
CA HIS A 40 -28.35 -6.44 30.98
C HIS A 40 -28.96 -6.50 29.56
N PRO A 41 -30.28 -6.79 29.48
CA PRO A 41 -30.97 -6.93 28.19
C PRO A 41 -30.90 -5.67 27.29
N GLU A 42 -30.72 -4.50 27.88
CA GLU A 42 -30.55 -3.23 27.18
C GLU A 42 -29.25 -3.15 26.36
N MET A 43 -28.27 -4.00 26.66
CA MET A 43 -26.97 -4.05 25.96
C MET A 43 -26.98 -5.00 24.76
N LYS A 44 -28.11 -5.62 24.40
CA LYS A 44 -28.19 -6.61 23.31
C LYS A 44 -27.66 -6.09 21.98
N GLU A 45 -28.14 -4.94 21.56
CA GLU A 45 -27.73 -4.34 20.28
C GLU A 45 -26.25 -3.95 20.30
N ALA A 46 -25.79 -3.33 21.40
CA ALA A 46 -24.39 -2.96 21.59
C ALA A 46 -23.44 -4.17 21.53
N CYS A 47 -23.90 -5.38 21.91
CA CYS A 47 -23.12 -6.61 21.77
C CYS A 47 -23.24 -7.26 20.38
N CYS A 48 -24.42 -7.19 19.71
CA CYS A 48 -24.66 -7.82 18.42
C CYS A 48 -23.88 -7.14 17.28
N ILE A 49 -23.88 -5.81 17.22
CA ILE A 49 -23.25 -5.06 16.13
C ILE A 49 -21.73 -5.36 16.02
N PRO A 50 -20.92 -5.29 17.10
CA PRO A 50 -19.51 -5.64 17.03
C PRO A 50 -19.23 -7.07 16.59
N LEU A 51 -20.09 -8.03 16.95
CA LEU A 51 -19.92 -9.44 16.57
C LEU A 51 -20.01 -9.64 15.05
N CYS A 52 -20.65 -8.74 14.29
CA CYS A 52 -20.66 -8.80 12.83
C CYS A 52 -19.24 -8.75 12.22
N GLN A 53 -18.26 -8.15 12.90
CA GLN A 53 -16.87 -8.14 12.44
C GLN A 53 -16.23 -9.54 12.39
N LEU A 54 -16.77 -10.50 13.14
CA LEU A 54 -16.29 -11.90 13.10
C LEU A 54 -16.60 -12.59 11.77
N PHE A 55 -17.52 -12.06 10.96
CA PHE A 55 -17.77 -12.58 9.62
C PHE A 55 -16.61 -12.35 8.65
N LEU A 56 -15.70 -11.43 8.95
CA LEU A 56 -14.43 -11.27 8.19
C LEU A 56 -13.43 -12.42 8.43
N LYS A 57 -13.60 -13.21 9.49
CA LYS A 57 -12.74 -14.36 9.78
C LYS A 57 -13.10 -15.54 8.88
N LYS A 58 -12.11 -16.12 8.21
CA LYS A 58 -12.29 -17.33 7.38
C LYS A 58 -12.35 -18.60 8.26
N ASP A 59 -13.16 -18.56 9.30
CA ASP A 59 -13.43 -19.68 10.23
C ASP A 59 -14.94 -19.83 10.39
N GLU A 60 -15.50 -20.82 9.70
CA GLU A 60 -16.95 -21.09 9.69
C GLU A 60 -17.52 -21.32 11.09
N SER A 61 -16.77 -22.00 11.98
CA SER A 61 -17.25 -22.28 13.33
C SER A 61 -17.37 -21.01 14.19
N LEU A 62 -16.48 -20.06 13.96
CA LEU A 62 -16.51 -18.76 14.63
C LEU A 62 -17.64 -17.89 14.10
N GLN A 63 -17.81 -17.86 12.78
CA GLN A 63 -18.93 -17.15 12.15
C GLN A 63 -20.29 -17.73 12.59
N LYS A 64 -20.44 -19.06 12.65
CA LYS A 64 -21.67 -19.70 13.14
C LYS A 64 -21.99 -19.32 14.60
N LYS A 65 -20.99 -19.19 15.47
CA LYS A 65 -21.20 -18.72 16.84
C LYS A 65 -21.69 -17.28 16.87
N ALA A 66 -21.09 -16.39 16.11
CA ALA A 66 -21.54 -15.01 15.99
C ALA A 66 -22.99 -14.93 15.47
N ALA A 67 -23.31 -15.68 14.42
CA ALA A 67 -24.65 -15.75 13.84
C ALA A 67 -25.69 -16.29 14.85
N SER A 68 -25.33 -17.34 15.59
CA SER A 68 -26.21 -17.91 16.63
C SER A 68 -26.48 -16.93 17.77
N PHE A 69 -25.47 -16.13 18.14
CA PHE A 69 -25.66 -15.07 19.14
C PHE A 69 -26.61 -13.98 18.62
N ILE A 70 -26.38 -13.50 17.40
CA ILE A 70 -27.21 -12.47 16.78
C ILE A 70 -28.65 -13.00 16.59
N SER A 71 -28.81 -14.24 16.14
CA SER A 71 -30.13 -14.86 16.01
C SER A 71 -30.89 -14.98 17.33
N LYS A 72 -30.15 -15.19 18.42
CA LYS A 72 -30.75 -15.38 19.75
C LYS A 72 -31.09 -14.08 20.48
N TYR A 73 -30.24 -13.07 20.34
CA TYR A 73 -30.28 -11.84 21.12
C TYR A 73 -30.54 -10.58 20.30
N GLY A 74 -30.33 -10.60 19.00
CA GLY A 74 -30.54 -9.47 18.11
C GLY A 74 -32.02 -9.17 17.90
N ASP A 75 -32.29 -7.92 17.53
CA ASP A 75 -33.61 -7.48 17.10
C ASP A 75 -33.61 -7.42 15.54
N ALA A 76 -34.43 -8.30 14.94
CA ALA A 76 -34.56 -8.34 13.47
C ALA A 76 -35.23 -7.09 12.88
N SER A 77 -35.83 -6.22 13.73
CA SER A 77 -36.38 -4.93 13.29
C SER A 77 -35.38 -3.77 13.38
N SER A 78 -34.19 -3.99 13.99
CA SER A 78 -33.14 -2.97 14.07
C SER A 78 -32.51 -2.71 12.72
N SER A 79 -32.71 -1.51 12.17
CA SER A 79 -32.11 -1.07 10.91
C SER A 79 -30.57 -1.07 11.00
N THR A 80 -30.02 -0.65 12.14
CA THR A 80 -28.57 -0.61 12.38
C THR A 80 -27.96 -2.00 12.32
N LEU A 81 -28.60 -3.00 12.91
CA LEU A 81 -28.14 -4.38 12.88
C LEU A 81 -28.30 -4.99 11.48
N GLN A 82 -29.39 -4.71 10.78
CA GLN A 82 -29.62 -5.14 9.40
C GLN A 82 -28.56 -4.57 8.45
N GLU A 83 -28.27 -3.27 8.53
CA GLU A 83 -27.22 -2.61 7.72
C GLU A 83 -25.85 -3.23 8.00
N ALA A 84 -25.51 -3.46 9.27
CA ALA A 84 -24.28 -4.13 9.65
C ALA A 84 -24.18 -5.53 9.02
N LEU A 85 -25.24 -6.35 9.12
CA LEU A 85 -25.28 -7.70 8.57
C LEU A 85 -25.14 -7.70 7.04
N LEU A 86 -25.84 -6.80 6.34
CA LEU A 86 -25.77 -6.67 4.89
C LEU A 86 -24.35 -6.29 4.42
N SER A 87 -23.66 -5.43 5.16
CA SER A 87 -22.28 -5.02 4.81
C SER A 87 -21.28 -6.18 4.87
N TYR A 88 -21.52 -7.20 5.72
CA TYR A 88 -20.65 -8.37 5.85
C TYR A 88 -21.17 -9.60 5.09
N GLN A 89 -22.33 -9.53 4.48
CA GLN A 89 -22.96 -10.67 3.77
C GLN A 89 -22.04 -11.35 2.74
N PRO A 90 -21.24 -10.63 1.92
CA PRO A 90 -20.35 -11.27 0.95
C PRO A 90 -19.25 -12.14 1.58
N GLU A 91 -18.90 -11.89 2.85
CA GLU A 91 -17.84 -12.61 3.58
C GLU A 91 -18.37 -13.78 4.41
N MET A 92 -19.71 -13.92 4.49
CA MET A 92 -20.36 -14.98 5.27
C MET A 92 -20.40 -16.30 4.50
N PHE A 93 -20.13 -17.41 5.19
CA PHE A 93 -20.43 -18.73 4.68
C PHE A 93 -21.94 -18.91 4.47
N GLN A 94 -22.35 -19.70 3.47
CA GLN A 94 -23.77 -19.97 3.18
C GLN A 94 -24.54 -20.45 4.42
N SER A 95 -23.96 -21.40 5.17
CA SER A 95 -24.52 -21.91 6.41
C SER A 95 -24.74 -20.88 7.51
N VAL A 96 -24.05 -19.74 7.43
CA VAL A 96 -24.17 -18.60 8.36
C VAL A 96 -25.31 -17.68 7.88
N GLN A 97 -25.40 -17.44 6.59
CA GLN A 97 -26.50 -16.68 5.98
C GLN A 97 -27.85 -17.34 6.27
N ASP A 98 -27.91 -18.68 6.21
CA ASP A 98 -29.12 -19.45 6.51
C ASP A 98 -29.62 -19.24 7.95
N ILE A 99 -28.68 -19.06 8.92
CA ILE A 99 -29.03 -18.74 10.33
C ILE A 99 -29.62 -17.34 10.46
N LEU A 100 -29.17 -16.39 9.65
CA LEU A 100 -29.51 -14.97 9.74
C LEU A 100 -30.57 -14.53 8.72
N VAL A 101 -31.21 -15.47 8.04
CA VAL A 101 -32.15 -15.19 6.97
C VAL A 101 -33.32 -14.27 7.40
N SER A 102 -33.75 -14.34 8.67
CA SER A 102 -34.81 -13.50 9.20
C SER A 102 -34.39 -12.03 9.39
N PHE A 103 -33.09 -11.79 9.55
CA PHE A 103 -32.49 -10.46 9.72
C PHE A 103 -32.13 -9.82 8.37
N MET A 104 -31.93 -10.63 7.33
CA MET A 104 -31.53 -10.19 6.00
C MET A 104 -32.70 -10.11 5.01
N LYS A 105 -33.92 -10.36 5.45
CA LYS A 105 -35.13 -10.14 4.63
C LYS A 105 -35.31 -8.64 4.45
N GLN A 106 -35.00 -8.16 3.26
CA GLN A 106 -35.52 -6.86 2.85
C GLN A 106 -37.04 -6.93 2.87
N PRO A 107 -37.74 -5.92 3.43
CA PRO A 107 -39.16 -5.79 3.19
C PRO A 107 -39.35 -5.74 1.67
N ALA A 108 -40.16 -6.68 1.14
CA ALA A 108 -40.61 -6.67 -0.24
C ALA A 108 -41.57 -5.49 -0.39
N GLU A 109 -41.07 -4.30 -0.49
CA GLU A 109 -41.76 -3.18 -1.09
C GLU A 109 -41.05 -2.84 -2.39
N GLU A 110 -41.86 -2.81 -3.45
CA GLU A 110 -41.56 -2.20 -4.74
C GLU A 110 -41.24 -0.70 -4.56
N ALA A 111 -40.13 -0.40 -3.92
CA ALA A 111 -39.45 0.85 -4.12
C ALA A 111 -38.40 0.56 -5.16
N GLY A 112 -38.55 1.15 -6.35
CA GLY A 112 -37.46 1.25 -7.29
C GLY A 112 -36.20 1.55 -6.54
N LEU A 113 -35.08 0.84 -6.86
CA LEU A 113 -33.78 1.07 -6.26
C LEU A 113 -33.70 2.56 -5.95
N PRO A 114 -33.57 2.97 -4.67
CA PRO A 114 -33.22 4.34 -4.44
C PRO A 114 -31.95 4.48 -5.28
N GLU A 115 -32.00 5.35 -6.29
CA GLU A 115 -30.77 5.92 -6.75
C GLU A 115 -30.11 6.42 -5.48
N THR A 116 -29.25 5.59 -4.92
CA THR A 116 -28.27 6.05 -3.97
C THR A 116 -27.52 7.08 -4.78
N THR A 117 -28.03 8.29 -4.74
CA THR A 117 -27.23 9.46 -5.08
C THR A 117 -26.08 9.35 -4.10
N PHE A 118 -25.02 8.70 -4.59
CA PHE A 118 -23.73 8.67 -3.93
C PHE A 118 -23.38 10.16 -3.77
N GLN A 119 -23.80 10.71 -2.65
CA GLN A 119 -23.38 12.06 -2.30
C GLN A 119 -21.89 11.90 -2.04
N GLU A 120 -21.12 12.20 -3.04
CA GLU A 120 -19.69 12.36 -2.94
C GLU A 120 -19.43 13.43 -1.88
N LYS A 121 -19.44 12.99 -0.61
CA LYS A 121 -19.38 13.89 0.55
C LYS A 121 -18.11 14.72 0.58
N VAL A 122 -17.05 14.21 -0.04
CA VAL A 122 -15.77 14.93 -0.23
C VAL A 122 -15.13 14.42 -1.52
N ARG A 123 -14.97 15.27 -2.50
CA ARG A 123 -14.09 14.95 -3.64
C ARG A 123 -12.65 14.93 -3.16
N ILE A 124 -12.10 13.73 -2.99
CA ILE A 124 -10.70 13.51 -2.61
C ILE A 124 -9.78 13.94 -3.77
N CYS A 125 -10.16 13.59 -5.01
CA CYS A 125 -9.44 13.99 -6.22
C CYS A 125 -10.04 15.28 -6.78
N ARG A 126 -9.31 16.39 -6.67
CA ARG A 126 -9.69 17.73 -7.14
C ARG A 126 -8.55 18.34 -7.95
N GLU A 127 -8.84 19.31 -8.82
CA GLU A 127 -7.79 19.97 -9.61
C GLU A 127 -6.74 20.68 -8.75
N ASP A 128 -7.12 21.19 -7.58
CA ASP A 128 -6.20 21.89 -6.67
C ASP A 128 -5.20 20.97 -5.97
N ASN A 129 -5.45 19.65 -5.90
CA ASN A 129 -4.52 18.69 -5.34
C ASN A 129 -3.98 17.68 -6.38
N ARG A 130 -4.17 17.96 -7.66
CA ARG A 130 -3.63 17.14 -8.73
C ARG A 130 -2.10 17.17 -8.73
N ILE A 131 -1.49 15.98 -8.79
CA ILE A 131 -0.04 15.85 -8.88
C ILE A 131 0.40 16.15 -10.32
N PRO A 132 1.33 17.10 -10.53
CA PRO A 132 1.85 17.37 -11.86
C PRO A 132 2.70 16.20 -12.35
N PHE A 133 2.39 15.68 -13.53
CA PHE A 133 3.24 14.73 -14.25
C PHE A 133 4.07 15.51 -15.27
N PRO A 134 5.34 15.17 -15.52
CA PRO A 134 6.16 15.85 -16.51
C PRO A 134 5.47 15.90 -17.87
N ALA A 135 5.35 17.11 -18.45
CA ALA A 135 4.67 17.30 -19.71
C ALA A 135 5.53 16.91 -20.92
N ASN A 136 6.84 16.94 -20.75
CA ASN A 136 7.82 16.67 -21.80
C ASN A 136 9.13 16.13 -21.21
N LYS A 137 10.06 15.76 -22.09
CA LYS A 137 11.38 15.21 -21.73
C LYS A 137 12.20 16.16 -20.84
N GLU A 138 12.16 17.47 -21.09
CA GLU A 138 12.91 18.46 -20.33
C GLU A 138 12.40 18.56 -18.88
N ASP A 139 11.08 18.60 -18.71
CA ASP A 139 10.46 18.60 -17.39
C ASP A 139 10.82 17.33 -16.62
N PHE A 140 10.84 16.19 -17.30
CA PHE A 140 11.26 14.92 -16.70
C PHE A 140 12.73 14.95 -16.25
N LEU A 141 13.65 15.40 -17.10
CA LEU A 141 15.08 15.50 -16.76
C LEU A 141 15.28 16.45 -15.57
N PHE A 142 14.55 17.56 -15.54
CA PHE A 142 14.58 18.49 -14.41
C PHE A 142 14.06 17.82 -13.12
N GLN A 143 12.93 17.12 -13.18
CA GLN A 143 12.41 16.38 -12.04
C GLN A 143 13.41 15.33 -11.55
N LEU A 144 14.00 14.56 -12.46
CA LEU A 144 14.99 13.55 -12.11
C LEU A 144 16.24 14.15 -11.47
N SER A 145 16.69 15.34 -11.91
CA SER A 145 17.84 16.01 -11.33
C SER A 145 17.66 16.36 -9.83
N ARG A 146 16.41 16.52 -9.40
CA ARG A 146 16.02 16.83 -8.01
C ARG A 146 15.58 15.61 -7.20
N LEU A 147 15.67 14.40 -7.74
CA LEU A 147 15.09 13.21 -7.14
C LEU A 147 15.46 12.99 -5.67
N PHE A 148 16.68 13.34 -5.27
CA PHE A 148 17.16 13.24 -3.88
C PHE A 148 16.90 14.48 -3.03
N ASP A 149 16.28 15.50 -3.58
CA ASP A 149 15.89 16.74 -2.87
C ASP A 149 14.36 16.84 -2.70
N MET A 150 13.64 15.80 -3.10
CA MET A 150 12.19 15.75 -3.02
C MET A 150 11.72 15.58 -1.58
N ASN A 151 10.67 16.32 -1.23
CA ASN A 151 10.12 16.34 0.13
C ASN A 151 8.79 15.59 0.23
N GLU A 152 8.06 15.48 -0.88
CA GLU A 152 6.76 14.83 -0.92
C GLU A 152 6.90 13.36 -1.37
N SER A 153 6.21 12.46 -0.71
CA SER A 153 6.29 11.02 -0.98
C SER A 153 5.92 10.65 -2.42
N TRP A 154 4.97 11.38 -3.03
CA TRP A 154 4.51 11.13 -4.40
C TRP A 154 5.50 11.58 -5.47
N GLU A 155 6.44 12.48 -5.16
CA GLU A 155 7.43 12.97 -6.15
C GLU A 155 8.31 11.85 -6.68
N THR A 156 8.77 10.96 -5.80
CA THR A 156 9.57 9.80 -6.21
C THR A 156 8.75 8.84 -7.08
N ASP A 157 7.51 8.55 -6.70
CA ASP A 157 6.64 7.64 -7.46
C ASP A 157 6.35 8.20 -8.86
N THR A 158 6.12 9.50 -8.95
CA THR A 158 5.90 10.20 -10.22
C THR A 158 7.15 10.20 -11.10
N ALA A 159 8.34 10.46 -10.52
CA ALA A 159 9.59 10.43 -11.26
C ALA A 159 9.93 9.02 -11.80
N ILE A 160 9.66 7.98 -11.00
CA ILE A 160 9.86 6.58 -11.42
C ILE A 160 8.85 6.18 -12.51
N ALA A 161 7.59 6.60 -12.40
CA ALA A 161 6.60 6.38 -13.46
C ALA A 161 6.97 7.12 -14.76
N ALA A 162 7.49 8.35 -14.63
CA ALA A 162 7.97 9.13 -15.77
C ALA A 162 9.16 8.48 -16.49
N LEU A 163 10.02 7.73 -15.79
CA LEU A 163 11.07 6.94 -16.43
C LEU A 163 10.52 5.97 -17.48
N ILE A 164 9.40 5.30 -17.21
CA ILE A 164 8.76 4.39 -18.17
C ILE A 164 8.29 5.17 -19.39
N ALA A 165 7.64 6.31 -19.18
CA ALA A 165 7.05 7.11 -20.25
C ALA A 165 8.12 7.76 -21.16
N PHE A 166 9.21 8.26 -20.58
CA PHE A 166 10.23 9.03 -21.30
C PHE A 166 11.44 8.22 -21.73
N HIS A 167 11.73 7.05 -21.12
CA HIS A 167 12.86 6.21 -21.50
C HIS A 167 13.01 5.98 -23.01
N PRO A 168 11.94 5.69 -23.79
CA PRO A 168 12.07 5.49 -25.23
C PRO A 168 12.48 6.74 -26.02
N GLN A 169 12.37 7.92 -25.42
CA GLN A 169 12.65 9.22 -26.02
C GLN A 169 14.04 9.77 -25.66
N LEU A 170 14.73 9.11 -24.71
CA LEU A 170 16.04 9.54 -24.24
C LEU A 170 17.13 9.11 -25.22
N ASP A 171 18.09 9.99 -25.42
CA ASP A 171 19.31 9.77 -26.20
C ASP A 171 20.57 9.84 -25.33
N GLU A 172 21.74 9.73 -25.94
CA GLU A 172 23.05 9.76 -25.25
C GLU A 172 23.34 11.12 -24.59
N GLU A 173 22.89 12.21 -25.20
CA GLU A 173 23.05 13.55 -24.63
C GLU A 173 22.22 13.71 -23.38
N ASP A 174 20.96 13.26 -23.42
CA ASP A 174 20.07 13.24 -22.25
C ASP A 174 20.66 12.40 -21.12
N PHE A 175 21.20 11.22 -21.47
CA PHE A 175 21.81 10.35 -20.47
C PHE A 175 23.06 10.98 -19.84
N SER A 176 23.87 11.70 -20.63
CA SER A 176 25.00 12.47 -20.11
C SER A 176 24.56 13.58 -19.15
N ARG A 177 23.42 14.22 -19.40
CA ARG A 177 22.81 15.21 -18.49
C ARG A 177 22.34 14.61 -17.18
N MET A 178 22.04 13.31 -17.14
CA MET A 178 21.64 12.58 -15.94
C MET A 178 22.86 12.13 -15.09
N GLU A 179 24.09 12.24 -15.60
CA GLU A 179 25.29 11.80 -14.88
C GLU A 179 25.41 12.35 -13.46
N PRO A 180 25.13 13.66 -13.17
CA PRO A 180 25.21 14.18 -11.81
C PRO A 180 24.29 13.44 -10.82
N VAL A 181 23.13 12.98 -11.28
CA VAL A 181 22.16 12.22 -10.46
C VAL A 181 22.73 10.84 -10.13
N PHE A 182 23.34 10.16 -11.09
CA PHE A 182 24.00 8.87 -10.87
C PHE A 182 25.20 8.97 -9.95
N GLN A 183 26.01 10.04 -10.11
CA GLN A 183 27.13 10.31 -9.18
C GLN A 183 26.63 10.56 -7.75
N ARG A 184 25.52 11.29 -7.62
CA ARG A 184 24.89 11.51 -6.31
C ARG A 184 24.38 10.21 -5.72
N ALA A 185 23.72 9.35 -6.53
CA ALA A 185 23.28 8.02 -6.11
C ALA A 185 24.44 7.18 -5.57
N ALA A 186 25.57 7.13 -6.29
CA ALA A 186 26.76 6.43 -5.86
C ALA A 186 27.31 6.97 -4.53
N ASN A 187 27.37 8.31 -4.37
CA ASN A 187 27.81 8.94 -3.13
C ASN A 187 26.88 8.62 -1.95
N ILE A 188 25.58 8.55 -2.17
CA ILE A 188 24.59 8.17 -1.15
C ILE A 188 24.84 6.75 -0.66
N ILE A 189 25.04 5.79 -1.57
CA ILE A 189 25.33 4.40 -1.18
C ILE A 189 26.57 4.31 -0.29
N ILE A 190 27.58 5.13 -0.56
CA ILE A 190 28.83 5.12 0.20
C ILE A 190 28.69 5.81 1.55
N ASN A 191 28.01 6.96 1.61
CA ASN A 191 28.09 7.88 2.72
C ASN A 191 26.79 7.99 3.56
N SER A 192 25.63 7.60 3.01
CA SER A 192 24.36 7.73 3.72
C SER A 192 23.94 6.45 4.42
N TRP A 193 23.42 6.61 5.63
CA TRP A 193 22.78 5.56 6.42
C TRP A 193 21.25 5.54 6.24
N ALA A 194 20.69 6.51 5.51
CA ALA A 194 19.27 6.60 5.24
C ALA A 194 18.83 5.45 4.31
N VAL A 195 18.02 4.55 4.86
CA VAL A 195 17.63 3.30 4.20
C VAL A 195 16.91 3.56 2.88
N TYR A 196 15.96 4.52 2.87
CA TYR A 196 15.19 4.84 1.69
C TYR A 196 16.04 5.47 0.57
N GLU A 197 16.92 6.41 0.93
CA GLU A 197 17.84 7.04 -0.04
C GLU A 197 18.78 6.01 -0.67
N ASN A 198 19.32 5.09 0.14
CA ASN A 198 20.15 3.99 -0.36
C ASN A 198 19.39 3.07 -1.31
N PHE A 199 18.12 2.82 -1.02
CA PHE A 199 17.27 2.01 -1.86
C PHE A 199 17.00 2.68 -3.21
N LEU A 200 16.63 3.97 -3.20
CA LEU A 200 16.44 4.79 -4.39
C LEU A 200 17.71 4.92 -5.22
N ALA A 201 18.85 5.14 -4.56
CA ALA A 201 20.15 5.18 -5.22
C ALA A 201 20.49 3.86 -5.91
N THR A 202 20.20 2.71 -5.27
CA THR A 202 20.40 1.39 -5.88
C THR A 202 19.53 1.20 -7.12
N PHE A 203 18.27 1.67 -7.09
CA PHE A 203 17.39 1.63 -8.26
C PHE A 203 17.96 2.45 -9.43
N LEU A 204 18.41 3.67 -9.16
CA LEU A 204 19.00 4.52 -10.22
C LEU A 204 20.27 3.94 -10.84
N LEU A 205 21.13 3.34 -10.03
CA LEU A 205 22.33 2.67 -10.55
C LEU A 205 21.98 1.40 -11.34
N GLU A 206 20.92 0.70 -10.98
CA GLU A 206 20.39 -0.40 -11.79
C GLU A 206 19.86 0.10 -13.14
N TYR A 207 19.12 1.23 -13.15
CA TYR A 207 18.68 1.88 -14.38
C TYR A 207 19.86 2.33 -15.26
N GLN A 208 20.89 2.93 -14.67
CA GLN A 208 22.11 3.31 -15.39
C GLN A 208 22.77 2.09 -16.06
N ARG A 209 22.85 0.95 -15.35
CA ARG A 209 23.40 -0.29 -15.92
C ARG A 209 22.60 -0.79 -17.13
N LEU A 210 21.28 -0.69 -17.07
CA LEU A 210 20.44 -1.08 -18.21
C LEU A 210 20.74 -0.27 -19.46
N TRP A 211 20.90 1.03 -19.32
CA TRP A 211 21.24 1.89 -20.43
C TRP A 211 22.59 1.50 -21.03
N THR A 212 23.60 1.30 -20.21
CA THR A 212 24.94 0.93 -20.66
C THR A 212 25.02 -0.44 -21.33
N GLN A 213 24.11 -1.37 -20.99
CA GLN A 213 24.06 -2.70 -21.58
C GLN A 213 23.38 -2.74 -22.96
N LYS A 214 22.46 -1.80 -23.25
CA LYS A 214 21.78 -1.73 -24.56
C LYS A 214 22.72 -1.32 -25.70
N ASP A 215 23.76 -0.59 -25.41
CA ASP A 215 24.61 0.06 -26.41
C ASP A 215 25.91 -0.68 -26.59
N THR A 216 25.84 -1.83 -27.29
CA THR A 216 27.05 -2.60 -27.68
C THR A 216 27.94 -1.87 -28.71
N ALA A 217 27.42 -0.83 -29.39
CA ALA A 217 28.15 -0.07 -30.39
C ALA A 217 28.96 1.11 -29.80
N ASN A 218 28.53 1.66 -28.65
CA ASN A 218 29.13 2.83 -27.99
C ASN A 218 29.79 2.52 -26.63
N GLN A 219 30.23 1.29 -26.42
CA GLN A 219 30.89 0.85 -25.19
C GLN A 219 32.07 1.73 -24.72
N GLY A 220 32.61 2.57 -25.64
CA GLY A 220 33.79 3.37 -25.34
C GLY A 220 33.58 4.52 -24.36
N PHE A 221 32.45 5.26 -24.42
CA PHE A 221 32.21 6.43 -23.58
C PHE A 221 31.53 6.04 -22.27
N LEU A 222 30.46 5.28 -22.38
CA LEU A 222 29.66 4.85 -21.20
C LEU A 222 30.42 3.85 -20.32
N SER A 223 31.22 2.96 -20.95
CA SER A 223 32.15 2.08 -20.24
C SER A 223 33.18 2.89 -19.45
N LYS A 224 33.74 3.96 -20.04
CA LYS A 224 34.69 4.85 -19.36
C LYS A 224 34.02 5.58 -18.17
N LEU A 225 32.75 5.98 -18.32
CA LEU A 225 32.00 6.61 -17.26
C LEU A 225 31.76 5.64 -16.10
N PHE A 226 31.37 4.42 -16.43
CA PHE A 226 31.17 3.35 -15.45
C PHE A 226 32.46 2.95 -14.76
N THR A 227 33.54 2.79 -15.54
CA THR A 227 34.88 2.49 -15.00
C THR A 227 35.36 3.63 -14.09
N ARG A 228 35.17 4.90 -14.47
CA ARG A 228 35.48 6.04 -13.57
C ARG A 228 34.66 6.05 -12.30
N LEU A 229 33.38 5.72 -12.38
CA LEU A 229 32.53 5.60 -11.20
C LEU A 229 32.98 4.44 -10.32
N GLU A 230 33.29 3.28 -10.91
CA GLU A 230 33.86 2.13 -10.23
C GLU A 230 35.25 2.42 -9.63
N GLU A 231 36.13 3.08 -10.36
CA GLU A 231 37.45 3.47 -9.86
C GLU A 231 37.35 4.48 -8.72
N ARG A 232 36.40 5.42 -8.80
CA ARG A 232 36.14 6.38 -7.72
C ARG A 232 35.55 5.69 -6.49
N LEU A 233 34.67 4.73 -6.70
CA LEU A 233 34.12 3.88 -5.63
C LEU A 233 35.22 3.01 -4.99
N LYS A 234 36.08 2.37 -5.81
CA LYS A 234 37.24 1.60 -5.33
C LYS A 234 38.30 2.45 -4.63
N GLY A 235 38.53 3.69 -5.09
CA GLY A 235 39.48 4.61 -4.47
C GLY A 235 39.06 5.11 -3.09
N ILE A 236 37.74 5.15 -2.82
CA ILE A 236 37.20 5.48 -1.48
C ILE A 236 37.28 4.26 -0.55
N ASP A 237 37.31 3.07 -1.10
CA ASP A 237 37.24 1.79 -0.39
C ASP A 237 38.55 1.34 0.25
N ALA A 238 39.69 1.82 -0.22
CA ALA A 238 40.98 1.44 0.38
C ALA A 238 41.07 1.77 1.88
N ASN A 239 40.17 2.62 2.39
CA ASN A 239 40.11 3.01 3.81
C ASN A 239 38.86 2.54 4.59
N ARG A 240 37.90 1.81 3.97
CA ARG A 240 36.59 1.48 4.58
C ARG A 240 36.05 0.11 4.19
N GLY A 241 36.79 -0.94 4.37
CA GLY A 241 36.58 -2.34 3.94
C GLY A 241 35.22 -3.05 4.15
N ALA A 242 34.13 -2.33 4.47
CA ALA A 242 32.81 -2.92 4.61
C ALA A 242 31.74 -2.34 3.64
N TYR A 243 32.10 -1.34 2.84
CA TYR A 243 31.15 -0.61 1.98
C TYR A 243 31.12 -1.09 0.53
N ASP A 244 32.13 -1.82 0.07
CA ASP A 244 32.31 -2.26 -1.31
C ASP A 244 31.15 -3.17 -1.79
N GLU A 245 30.70 -4.08 -0.95
CA GLU A 245 29.60 -5.00 -1.30
C GLU A 245 28.24 -4.31 -1.52
N ARG A 246 28.01 -3.13 -0.91
CA ARG A 246 26.72 -2.42 -0.99
C ARG A 246 26.60 -1.61 -2.28
N ALA A 247 27.65 -0.95 -2.71
CA ALA A 247 27.66 -0.09 -3.90
C ALA A 247 27.40 -0.86 -5.20
N PHE A 248 27.65 -2.16 -5.19
CA PHE A 248 27.51 -3.02 -6.38
C PHE A 248 26.34 -3.99 -6.32
N LYS A 249 25.53 -3.94 -5.27
CA LYS A 249 24.35 -4.81 -5.18
C LYS A 249 23.37 -4.50 -6.29
N ARG A 250 22.82 -5.55 -6.87
CA ARG A 250 21.66 -5.45 -7.75
C ARG A 250 20.43 -5.07 -6.92
N LEU A 251 19.49 -4.37 -7.53
CA LEU A 251 18.24 -4.03 -6.87
C LEU A 251 17.51 -5.27 -6.33
N ALA A 252 17.58 -6.39 -7.05
CA ALA A 252 16.99 -7.67 -6.62
C ALA A 252 17.58 -8.18 -5.30
N ASP A 253 18.88 -7.94 -5.07
CA ASP A 253 19.61 -8.41 -3.89
C ASP A 253 19.63 -7.39 -2.74
N TRP A 254 19.06 -6.20 -2.98
CA TRP A 254 19.05 -5.14 -1.99
C TRP A 254 18.25 -5.54 -0.74
N GLN A 255 18.83 -5.27 0.42
CA GLN A 255 18.23 -5.51 1.73
C GLN A 255 18.60 -4.39 2.69
N PRO A 256 17.66 -3.89 3.50
CA PRO A 256 17.96 -2.89 4.53
C PRO A 256 18.84 -3.49 5.63
N ALA A 257 19.83 -2.70 6.09
CA ALA A 257 20.80 -3.18 7.07
C ALA A 257 20.20 -3.43 8.47
N TYR A 258 19.19 -2.65 8.89
CA TYR A 258 18.74 -2.59 10.29
C TYR A 258 17.22 -2.57 10.50
N SER A 259 16.39 -2.70 9.49
CA SER A 259 14.94 -2.50 9.65
C SER A 259 14.11 -3.71 9.22
N ASN A 260 12.84 -3.70 9.61
CA ASN A 260 11.83 -4.64 9.17
C ASN A 260 11.84 -4.71 7.63
N ARG A 261 12.36 -5.80 7.09
CA ARG A 261 12.53 -6.06 5.65
C ARG A 261 11.20 -6.03 4.89
N THR A 262 10.09 -6.24 5.60
CA THR A 262 8.76 -6.39 5.02
C THR A 262 8.18 -5.12 4.41
N CYS A 263 8.52 -3.93 4.94
CA CYS A 263 7.96 -2.67 4.42
C CYS A 263 8.53 -2.26 3.05
N PHE A 264 9.77 -2.66 2.75
CA PHE A 264 10.43 -2.33 1.48
C PHE A 264 10.16 -3.34 0.36
N GLU A 265 9.74 -4.55 0.69
CA GLU A 265 9.57 -5.60 -0.29
C GLU A 265 8.52 -5.27 -1.38
N PRO A 266 7.34 -4.72 -1.06
CA PRO A 266 6.39 -4.30 -2.10
C PRO A 266 6.94 -3.24 -3.03
N ILE A 267 7.66 -2.25 -2.49
CA ILE A 267 8.26 -1.17 -3.28
C ILE A 267 9.38 -1.73 -4.17
N LYS A 268 10.19 -2.65 -3.64
CA LYS A 268 11.23 -3.34 -4.40
C LYS A 268 10.64 -4.11 -5.59
N GLN A 269 9.57 -4.85 -5.37
CA GLN A 269 8.91 -5.59 -6.45
C GLN A 269 8.34 -4.63 -7.52
N LEU A 270 7.75 -3.51 -7.11
CA LEU A 270 7.29 -2.49 -8.03
C LEU A 270 8.44 -1.90 -8.87
N TRP A 271 9.56 -1.54 -8.25
CA TRP A 271 10.70 -0.97 -8.95
C TRP A 271 11.42 -1.98 -9.84
N LEU A 272 11.46 -3.26 -9.45
CA LEU A 272 11.93 -4.34 -10.33
C LEU A 272 11.02 -4.49 -11.55
N GLU A 273 9.72 -4.30 -11.40
CA GLU A 273 8.79 -4.31 -12.52
C GLU A 273 9.03 -3.12 -13.47
N VAL A 274 9.30 -1.93 -12.94
CA VAL A 274 9.72 -0.76 -13.74
C VAL A 274 10.95 -1.11 -14.60
N ILE A 275 11.98 -1.70 -13.98
CA ILE A 275 13.18 -2.15 -14.68
C ILE A 275 12.84 -3.15 -15.80
N ARG A 276 11.96 -4.12 -15.53
CA ARG A 276 11.53 -5.10 -16.53
C ARG A 276 10.75 -4.48 -17.69
N LYS A 277 9.86 -3.51 -17.40
CA LYS A 277 9.12 -2.75 -18.41
C LYS A 277 10.08 -2.01 -19.34
N ILE A 278 11.03 -1.30 -18.78
CA ILE A 278 12.07 -0.58 -19.54
C ILE A 278 12.88 -1.56 -20.41
N GLN A 279 13.29 -2.71 -19.87
CA GLN A 279 14.03 -3.74 -20.64
C GLN A 279 13.24 -4.28 -21.83
N LYS A 280 11.92 -4.44 -21.65
CA LYS A 280 11.02 -4.94 -22.69
C LYS A 280 10.55 -3.87 -23.68
N GLY A 281 10.85 -2.59 -23.43
CA GLY A 281 10.29 -1.47 -24.18
C GLY A 281 8.80 -1.26 -23.96
N ASP A 282 8.26 -1.73 -22.81
CA ASP A 282 6.87 -1.56 -22.44
C ASP A 282 6.68 -0.18 -21.79
N SER A 283 5.95 0.69 -22.49
CA SER A 283 5.68 2.08 -22.08
C SER A 283 4.34 2.26 -21.36
N LEU A 284 3.61 1.18 -21.08
CA LEU A 284 2.35 1.26 -20.34
C LEU A 284 2.57 1.84 -18.93
N PRO A 285 1.74 2.80 -18.49
CA PRO A 285 1.90 3.43 -17.18
C PRO A 285 1.73 2.44 -16.03
N LEU A 286 2.27 2.78 -14.87
CA LEU A 286 2.02 2.06 -13.63
C LEU A 286 0.66 2.46 -13.07
N LEU A 287 -0.18 1.47 -12.74
CA LEU A 287 -1.47 1.71 -12.09
C LEU A 287 -1.34 2.26 -10.66
N SER A 288 -0.17 2.09 -10.05
CA SER A 288 0.13 2.57 -8.69
C SER A 288 0.59 4.02 -8.63
N THR A 289 0.74 4.71 -9.77
CA THR A 289 1.20 6.10 -9.79
C THR A 289 0.14 7.02 -9.21
N PRO A 290 0.44 7.79 -8.15
CA PRO A 290 -0.53 8.69 -7.57
C PRO A 290 -0.86 9.84 -8.54
N THR A 291 -2.13 10.19 -8.61
CA THR A 291 -2.63 11.28 -9.47
C THR A 291 -2.99 12.54 -8.68
N HIS A 292 -3.19 12.42 -7.36
CA HIS A 292 -3.59 13.50 -6.48
C HIS A 292 -2.92 13.38 -5.11
N SER A 293 -2.49 14.50 -4.57
CA SER A 293 -1.85 14.58 -3.25
C SER A 293 -2.85 14.23 -2.13
N PRO A 294 -2.40 13.54 -1.06
CA PRO A 294 -1.03 13.09 -0.78
C PRO A 294 -0.60 11.83 -1.57
N ALA A 295 -1.48 10.93 -1.94
CA ALA A 295 -1.18 9.71 -2.71
C ALA A 295 -2.46 9.02 -3.22
N TYR A 296 -3.44 9.79 -3.68
CA TYR A 296 -4.67 9.23 -4.23
C TYR A 296 -4.53 8.92 -5.73
N ILE A 297 -5.24 7.89 -6.17
CA ILE A 297 -5.35 7.53 -7.59
C ILE A 297 -6.79 7.77 -8.01
N GLN A 298 -6.99 8.57 -9.05
CA GLN A 298 -8.31 8.80 -9.61
C GLN A 298 -8.82 7.53 -10.30
N ALA A 299 -10.03 7.10 -9.98
CA ALA A 299 -10.58 5.83 -10.47
C ALA A 299 -10.59 5.70 -12.01
N THR A 300 -10.79 6.81 -12.72
CA THR A 300 -10.76 6.84 -14.19
C THR A 300 -9.39 6.49 -14.78
N GLU A 301 -8.31 6.70 -14.04
CA GLU A 301 -6.95 6.34 -14.48
C GLU A 301 -6.66 4.83 -14.31
N LEU A 302 -7.43 4.13 -13.47
CA LEU A 302 -7.32 2.67 -13.30
C LEU A 302 -7.97 1.87 -14.44
N VAL A 303 -8.79 2.52 -15.26
CA VAL A 303 -9.60 1.86 -16.31
C VAL A 303 -9.02 2.10 -17.72
N ARG A 304 -8.00 2.93 -17.83
CA ARG A 304 -7.25 3.18 -19.08
C ARG A 304 -6.20 2.11 -19.31
#